data_3c054f2f1b30226a49c9548d1c8ebdce
#
_entry.id   3c054f2f1b30226a49c9548d1c8ebdce
#
_cell.length_a   1.000
_cell.length_b   1.000
_cell.length_c   1.000
_cell.angle_alpha   90.00
_cell.angle_beta   90.00
_cell.angle_gamma   90.00
#
_symmetry.space_group_name_H-M   'P 1'
#
loop_
_entity.id
_entity.type
_entity.pdbx_description
1 polymer ?
#
loop_
_entity_poly.entity_id
_entity_poly.type
_entity_poly.pdbx_seq_one_letter_code
_entity_poly.pdbx_strand_id
1 'polypeptide(L)'
;MLDFNSKFGRAIKKHLKNQYFVWLTTVDAKGAPQPRPVWFVWDGDSFLIFSQPNAYKVKHVKNNPKVSLHFNTTDNAGEKDVIVFNGQASIDNKALPAHKLPAYMRKYKTGILGLAATPKEFSEEYSTAIRIKPTEVRGWV
;
A
#
# COMPACT_ATOMS: atom_id res chain seq x y z
N MET A 1 11.54 -3.28 -15.21
CA MET A 1 10.70 -3.07 -14.05
C MET A 1 10.84 -4.23 -13.06
N LEU A 2 9.81 -4.70 -12.37
CA LEU A 2 9.97 -5.81 -11.41
C LEU A 2 10.12 -7.14 -12.15
N ASP A 3 11.24 -7.81 -11.94
CA ASP A 3 11.46 -9.17 -12.42
C ASP A 3 11.04 -10.15 -11.31
N PHE A 4 9.85 -10.73 -11.43
CA PHE A 4 9.35 -11.69 -10.45
C PHE A 4 9.94 -13.09 -10.60
N ASN A 5 10.84 -13.32 -11.55
CA ASN A 5 11.46 -14.63 -11.78
C ASN A 5 12.74 -14.82 -10.98
N SER A 6 13.40 -13.75 -10.56
CA SER A 6 14.58 -13.81 -9.70
C SER A 6 14.20 -14.26 -8.29
N LYS A 7 15.18 -14.67 -7.49
CA LYS A 7 14.96 -15.01 -6.08
C LYS A 7 14.35 -13.83 -5.31
N PHE A 8 14.91 -12.63 -5.51
CA PHE A 8 14.41 -11.41 -4.89
C PHE A 8 12.99 -11.07 -5.40
N GLY A 9 12.76 -11.18 -6.70
CA GLY A 9 11.45 -10.93 -7.30
C GLY A 9 10.36 -11.87 -6.79
N ARG A 10 10.68 -13.16 -6.60
CA ARG A 10 9.74 -14.12 -6.02
C ARG A 10 9.40 -13.77 -4.56
N ALA A 11 10.37 -13.33 -3.78
CA ALA A 11 10.14 -12.88 -2.42
C ALA A 11 9.24 -11.64 -2.39
N ILE A 12 9.48 -10.67 -3.27
CA ILE A 12 8.63 -9.49 -3.42
C ILE A 12 7.18 -9.90 -3.72
N LYS A 13 6.99 -10.77 -4.70
CA LYS A 13 5.65 -11.25 -5.07
C LYS A 13 4.92 -11.90 -3.91
N LYS A 14 5.62 -12.72 -3.13
CA LYS A 14 5.06 -13.34 -1.93
C LYS A 14 4.61 -12.32 -0.89
N HIS A 15 5.45 -11.32 -0.61
CA HIS A 15 5.10 -10.26 0.34
C HIS A 15 3.94 -9.39 -0.16
N LEU A 16 3.92 -9.03 -1.44
CA LEU A 16 2.82 -8.28 -2.03
C LEU A 16 1.49 -8.99 -1.89
N LYS A 17 1.49 -10.32 -1.97
CA LYS A 17 0.28 -11.13 -1.83
C LYS A 17 -0.14 -11.33 -0.38
N ASN A 18 0.82 -11.59 0.51
CA ASN A 18 0.55 -12.13 1.84
C ASN A 18 0.61 -11.10 2.97
N GLN A 19 1.33 -9.99 2.80
CA GLN A 19 1.44 -8.99 3.86
C GLN A 19 0.13 -8.22 4.00
N TYR A 20 -0.32 -8.07 5.25
CA TYR A 20 -1.55 -7.35 5.57
C TYR A 20 -1.34 -5.84 5.51
N PHE A 21 -0.16 -5.37 5.92
CA PHE A 21 0.21 -3.97 5.93
C PHE A 21 1.44 -3.72 5.07
N VAL A 22 1.50 -2.53 4.49
CA VAL A 22 2.74 -1.96 3.96
C VAL A 22 2.95 -0.62 4.64
N TRP A 23 4.19 -0.29 4.97
CA TRP A 23 4.53 1.04 5.46
C TRP A 23 4.60 2.00 4.28
N LEU A 24 3.80 3.05 4.34
CA LEU A 24 3.80 4.13 3.37
C LEU A 24 4.42 5.37 4.02
N THR A 25 5.48 5.90 3.40
CA THR A 25 6.09 7.16 3.80
C THR A 25 5.77 8.21 2.76
N THR A 26 5.00 9.22 3.18
CA THR A 26 4.72 10.43 2.41
C THR A 26 5.58 11.57 2.93
N VAL A 27 5.61 12.69 2.23
CA VAL A 27 6.40 13.87 2.63
C VAL A 27 5.45 15.03 2.85
N ASP A 28 5.56 15.68 4.01
CA ASP A 28 4.73 16.84 4.33
C ASP A 28 5.24 18.13 3.65
N ALA A 29 4.52 19.23 3.84
CA ALA A 29 4.85 20.52 3.22
C ALA A 29 6.22 21.08 3.65
N LYS A 30 6.75 20.62 4.78
CA LYS A 30 8.07 21.03 5.30
C LYS A 30 9.19 20.10 4.84
N GLY A 31 8.89 19.09 4.02
CA GLY A 31 9.86 18.11 3.57
C GLY A 31 10.12 16.99 4.59
N ALA A 32 9.33 16.88 5.65
CA ALA A 32 9.51 15.83 6.64
C ALA A 32 8.83 14.54 6.20
N PRO A 33 9.54 13.39 6.28
CA PRO A 33 8.94 12.08 5.98
C PRO A 33 7.95 11.69 7.06
N GLN A 34 6.81 11.14 6.62
CA GLN A 34 5.69 10.75 7.49
C GLN A 34 5.32 9.29 7.23
N PRO A 35 5.95 8.33 7.93
CA PRO A 35 5.65 6.91 7.75
C PRO A 35 4.42 6.47 8.54
N ARG A 36 3.66 5.54 7.95
CA ARG A 36 2.52 4.87 8.60
C ARG A 36 2.21 3.54 7.96
N PRO A 37 1.68 2.56 8.71
CA PRO A 37 1.20 1.33 8.11
C PRO A 37 -0.17 1.56 7.47
N VAL A 38 -0.37 0.98 6.30
CA VAL A 38 -1.65 1.07 5.57
C VAL A 38 -2.05 -0.29 5.01
N TRP A 39 -3.36 -0.47 4.80
CA TRP A 39 -3.88 -1.59 4.03
C TRP A 39 -3.67 -1.32 2.55
N PHE A 40 -3.43 -2.37 1.79
CA PHE A 40 -3.16 -2.24 0.36
C PHE A 40 -3.57 -3.49 -0.42
N VAL A 41 -3.81 -3.32 -1.69
CA VAL A 41 -3.81 -4.41 -2.65
C VAL A 41 -2.82 -4.09 -3.76
N TRP A 42 -2.22 -5.14 -4.31
CA TRP A 42 -1.34 -5.06 -5.46
C TRP A 42 -2.09 -5.61 -6.68
N ASP A 43 -2.19 -4.82 -7.73
CA ASP A 43 -2.94 -5.20 -8.95
C ASP A 43 -2.07 -5.78 -10.05
N GLY A 44 -0.80 -6.05 -9.79
CA GLY A 44 0.18 -6.52 -10.76
C GLY A 44 1.08 -5.41 -11.30
N ASP A 45 0.72 -4.16 -11.09
CA ASP A 45 1.44 -2.98 -11.60
C ASP A 45 1.61 -1.89 -10.55
N SER A 46 0.64 -1.75 -9.66
CA SER A 46 0.62 -0.68 -8.66
C SER A 46 0.01 -1.12 -7.35
N PHE A 47 0.32 -0.35 -6.29
CA PHE A 47 -0.39 -0.43 -5.02
C PHE A 47 -1.65 0.40 -5.09
N LEU A 48 -2.73 -0.10 -4.50
CA LEU A 48 -3.96 0.65 -4.31
C LEU A 48 -4.31 0.71 -2.83
N ILE A 49 -4.48 1.92 -2.32
CA ILE A 49 -4.73 2.21 -0.91
C ILE A 49 -5.97 3.09 -0.82
N PHE A 50 -6.88 2.75 0.09
CA PHE A 50 -8.06 3.57 0.35
C PHE A 50 -7.87 4.38 1.63
N SER A 51 -8.23 5.64 1.60
CA SER A 51 -8.04 6.60 2.68
C SER A 51 -9.29 7.43 2.90
N GLN A 52 -9.43 7.94 4.12
CA GLN A 52 -10.35 9.04 4.38
C GLN A 52 -9.91 10.25 3.55
N PRO A 53 -10.87 11.00 2.96
CA PRO A 53 -10.51 12.09 2.04
C PRO A 53 -9.75 13.24 2.69
N ASN A 54 -9.90 13.44 4.00
CA ASN A 54 -9.23 14.51 4.73
C ASN A 54 -7.97 14.06 5.47
N ALA A 55 -7.52 12.83 5.26
CA ALA A 55 -6.30 12.33 5.89
C ALA A 55 -5.06 13.10 5.40
N TYR A 56 -4.08 13.26 6.28
CA TYR A 56 -2.84 13.97 5.95
C TYR A 56 -2.11 13.37 4.76
N LYS A 57 -2.09 12.03 4.65
CA LYS A 57 -1.42 11.36 3.52
C LYS A 57 -2.01 11.77 2.17
N VAL A 58 -3.31 12.06 2.09
CA VAL A 58 -3.95 12.56 0.87
C VAL A 58 -3.41 13.94 0.52
N LYS A 59 -3.33 14.83 1.50
CA LYS A 59 -2.75 16.17 1.31
C LYS A 59 -1.30 16.10 0.88
N HIS A 60 -0.53 15.21 1.52
CA HIS A 60 0.89 15.05 1.22
C HIS A 60 1.10 14.64 -0.24
N VAL A 61 0.38 13.60 -0.71
CA VAL A 61 0.58 13.11 -2.09
C VAL A 61 0.09 14.09 -3.15
N LYS A 62 -0.91 14.92 -2.85
CA LYS A 62 -1.32 15.99 -3.75
C LYS A 62 -0.25 17.06 -3.94
N ASN A 63 0.53 17.33 -2.91
CA ASN A 63 1.62 18.32 -2.95
C ASN A 63 2.95 17.72 -3.39
N ASN A 64 3.21 16.47 -3.04
CA ASN A 64 4.44 15.78 -3.39
C ASN A 64 4.12 14.31 -3.70
N PRO A 65 4.18 13.90 -4.97
CA PRO A 65 3.84 12.55 -5.37
C PRO A 65 4.91 11.51 -5.01
N LYS A 66 6.09 11.93 -4.60
CA LYS A 66 7.19 11.01 -4.27
C LYS A 66 6.94 10.36 -2.93
N VAL A 67 6.92 9.04 -2.93
CA VAL A 67 6.67 8.24 -1.72
C VAL A 67 7.64 7.07 -1.68
N SER A 68 7.74 6.46 -0.50
CA SER A 68 8.36 5.14 -0.36
C SER A 68 7.42 4.18 0.34
N LEU A 69 7.61 2.89 0.08
CA LEU A 69 6.87 1.84 0.77
C LEU A 69 7.87 0.74 1.17
N HIS A 70 7.61 0.10 2.30
CA HIS A 70 8.41 -1.05 2.70
C HIS A 70 7.58 -2.01 3.55
N PHE A 71 8.00 -3.27 3.55
CA PHE A 71 7.44 -4.27 4.45
C PHE A 71 8.27 -4.33 5.72
N ASN A 72 7.67 -4.87 6.79
CA ASN A 72 8.42 -5.22 7.98
C ASN A 72 9.42 -6.34 7.65
N THR A 73 10.61 -6.25 8.21
CA THR A 73 11.53 -7.38 8.20
C THR A 73 11.05 -8.40 9.22
N THR A 74 11.04 -9.67 8.83
CA THR A 74 10.77 -10.75 9.76
C THR A 74 12.09 -11.30 10.28
N ASP A 75 12.23 -11.37 11.59
CA ASP A 75 13.41 -11.94 12.23
C ASP A 75 13.08 -13.36 12.70
N ASN A 76 12.90 -14.26 11.74
CA ASN A 76 12.65 -15.67 11.99
C ASN A 76 13.89 -16.46 11.61
N ALA A 77 14.65 -16.91 12.62
CA ALA A 77 15.75 -17.86 12.42
C ALA A 77 16.75 -17.48 11.32
N GLY A 78 17.08 -16.20 11.20
CA GLY A 78 18.04 -15.70 10.21
C GLY A 78 17.45 -15.33 8.85
N GLU A 79 16.16 -15.51 8.64
CA GLU A 79 15.50 -15.07 7.41
C GLU A 79 15.01 -13.64 7.57
N LYS A 80 15.64 -12.72 6.85
CA LYS A 80 15.29 -11.30 6.85
C LYS A 80 15.13 -10.84 5.41
N ASP A 81 13.87 -10.67 4.99
CA ASP A 81 13.59 -10.06 3.71
C ASP A 81 13.50 -8.54 3.90
N VAL A 82 14.36 -7.82 3.22
CA VAL A 82 14.30 -6.36 3.18
C VAL A 82 13.82 -5.94 1.81
N ILE A 83 12.68 -5.27 1.75
CA ILE A 83 12.05 -4.84 0.49
C ILE A 83 11.58 -3.41 0.65
N VAL A 84 12.15 -2.51 -0.14
CA VAL A 84 11.82 -1.08 -0.13
C VAL A 84 11.54 -0.63 -1.56
N PHE A 85 10.42 0.05 -1.73
CA PHE A 85 10.02 0.65 -3.00
C PHE A 85 10.13 2.16 -2.91
N ASN A 86 10.58 2.80 -3.98
CA ASN A 86 10.25 4.20 -4.24
C ASN A 86 9.11 4.21 -5.25
N GLY A 87 8.24 5.20 -5.18
CA GLY A 87 7.10 5.26 -6.07
C GLY A 87 6.56 6.67 -6.30
N GLN A 88 5.63 6.74 -7.23
CA GLN A 88 4.86 7.94 -7.54
C GLN A 88 3.41 7.69 -7.16
N ALA A 89 2.89 8.53 -6.27
CA ALA A 89 1.51 8.44 -5.79
C ALA A 89 0.61 9.45 -6.51
N SER A 90 -0.62 9.03 -6.78
CA SER A 90 -1.66 9.89 -7.34
C SER A 90 -3.02 9.51 -6.75
N ILE A 91 -3.94 10.46 -6.76
CA ILE A 91 -5.34 10.19 -6.42
C ILE A 91 -6.02 9.62 -7.67
N ASP A 92 -6.59 8.43 -7.52
CA ASP A 92 -7.27 7.74 -8.62
C ASP A 92 -8.79 7.91 -8.49
N ASN A 93 -9.32 8.90 -9.19
CA ASN A 93 -10.75 9.18 -9.18
C ASN A 93 -11.59 8.17 -9.96
N LYS A 94 -10.95 7.25 -10.68
CA LYS A 94 -11.61 6.24 -11.50
C LYS A 94 -11.64 4.87 -10.82
N ALA A 95 -10.95 4.71 -9.70
CA ALA A 95 -10.92 3.44 -8.99
C ALA A 95 -12.30 3.07 -8.47
N LEU A 96 -12.66 1.79 -8.57
CA LEU A 96 -13.86 1.29 -7.91
C LEU A 96 -13.71 1.40 -6.39
N PRO A 97 -14.81 1.61 -5.65
CA PRO A 97 -14.72 1.59 -4.19
C PRO A 97 -14.30 0.21 -3.68
N ALA A 98 -13.71 0.19 -2.49
CA ALA A 98 -13.12 -1.02 -1.90
C ALA A 98 -14.09 -2.20 -1.86
N HIS A 99 -15.36 -1.96 -1.52
CA HIS A 99 -16.36 -3.04 -1.41
C HIS A 99 -16.71 -3.70 -2.75
N LYS A 100 -16.37 -3.07 -3.87
CA LYS A 100 -16.58 -3.61 -5.22
C LYS A 100 -15.33 -4.28 -5.80
N LEU A 101 -14.23 -4.30 -5.07
CA LEU A 101 -12.99 -4.94 -5.50
C LEU A 101 -12.85 -6.32 -4.84
N PRO A 102 -13.02 -7.43 -5.59
CA PRO A 102 -12.95 -8.78 -5.02
C PRO A 102 -11.63 -9.06 -4.29
N ALA A 103 -10.50 -8.61 -4.84
CA ALA A 103 -9.20 -8.82 -4.21
C ALA A 103 -9.09 -8.10 -2.87
N TYR A 104 -9.63 -6.89 -2.76
CA TYR A 104 -9.65 -6.13 -1.52
C TYR A 104 -10.53 -6.82 -0.48
N MET A 105 -11.71 -7.26 -0.88
CA MET A 105 -12.66 -7.93 0.02
C MET A 105 -12.13 -9.27 0.51
N ARG A 106 -11.49 -10.07 -0.34
CA ARG A 106 -10.86 -11.32 0.10
C ARG A 106 -9.83 -11.08 1.18
N LYS A 107 -9.06 -10.01 1.07
CA LYS A 107 -7.97 -9.70 2.00
C LYS A 107 -8.45 -9.06 3.29
N TYR A 108 -9.42 -8.16 3.23
CA TYR A 108 -9.75 -7.26 4.34
C TYR A 108 -11.15 -7.38 4.90
N LYS A 109 -11.99 -8.29 4.41
CA LYS A 109 -13.37 -8.42 4.89
C LYS A 109 -13.46 -8.58 6.40
N THR A 110 -12.65 -9.45 6.98
CA THR A 110 -12.62 -9.67 8.43
C THR A 110 -12.16 -8.43 9.18
N GLY A 111 -11.15 -7.73 8.66
CA GLY A 111 -10.68 -6.47 9.25
C GLY A 111 -11.73 -5.38 9.23
N ILE A 112 -12.49 -5.27 8.14
CA ILE A 112 -13.60 -4.31 8.02
C ILE A 112 -14.67 -4.61 9.06
N LEU A 113 -15.06 -5.87 9.22
CA LEU A 113 -16.03 -6.29 10.25
C LEU A 113 -15.50 -5.97 11.64
N GLY A 114 -14.19 -6.11 11.88
CA GLY A 114 -13.55 -5.77 13.15
C GLY A 114 -13.61 -4.27 13.47
N LEU A 115 -13.82 -3.41 12.47
CA LEU A 115 -14.06 -1.98 12.67
C LEU A 115 -15.54 -1.67 12.93
N ALA A 116 -16.37 -2.67 13.13
CA ALA A 116 -17.82 -2.56 13.30
C ALA A 116 -18.50 -1.85 12.12
N ALA A 117 -17.99 -2.06 10.90
CA ALA A 117 -18.48 -1.47 9.67
C ALA A 117 -18.94 -2.52 8.67
N THR A 118 -19.91 -2.18 7.83
CA THR A 118 -20.18 -2.98 6.64
C THR A 118 -19.18 -2.60 5.54
N PRO A 119 -18.96 -3.47 4.54
CA PRO A 119 -18.07 -3.13 3.43
C PRO A 119 -18.46 -1.82 2.73
N LYS A 120 -19.74 -1.57 2.56
CA LYS A 120 -20.24 -0.33 1.95
C LYS A 120 -19.93 0.89 2.81
N GLU A 121 -20.20 0.81 4.13
CA GLU A 121 -19.87 1.87 5.08
C GLU A 121 -18.36 2.17 5.10
N PHE A 122 -17.54 1.13 5.08
CA PHE A 122 -16.09 1.29 4.96
C PHE A 122 -15.70 2.08 3.72
N SER A 123 -16.27 1.74 2.56
CA SER A 123 -15.98 2.44 1.30
C SER A 123 -16.46 3.89 1.30
N GLU A 124 -17.53 4.20 2.01
CA GLU A 124 -18.03 5.56 2.14
C GLU A 124 -17.09 6.42 3.01
N GLU A 125 -16.52 5.84 4.05
CA GLU A 125 -15.55 6.51 4.92
C GLU A 125 -14.17 6.61 4.29
N TYR A 126 -13.67 5.50 3.73
CA TYR A 126 -12.36 5.42 3.08
C TYR A 126 -12.56 5.52 1.56
N SER A 127 -13.03 6.68 1.14
CA SER A 127 -13.51 6.90 -0.23
C SER A 127 -12.45 7.38 -1.21
N THR A 128 -11.28 7.77 -0.73
CA THR A 128 -10.21 8.29 -1.58
C THR A 128 -9.22 7.18 -1.90
N ALA A 129 -9.08 6.89 -3.19
CA ALA A 129 -8.12 5.90 -3.67
C ALA A 129 -6.79 6.57 -3.99
N ILE A 130 -5.73 6.06 -3.39
CA ILE A 130 -4.35 6.46 -3.66
C ILE A 130 -3.71 5.31 -4.44
N ARG A 131 -3.27 5.61 -5.65
CA ARG A 131 -2.55 4.65 -6.49
C ARG A 131 -1.07 5.00 -6.49
N ILE A 132 -0.24 3.99 -6.27
CA ILE A 132 1.21 4.19 -6.20
C ILE A 132 1.88 3.26 -7.19
N LYS A 133 2.58 3.85 -8.17
CA LYS A 133 3.40 3.09 -9.13
C LYS A 133 4.83 3.04 -8.63
N PRO A 134 5.39 1.86 -8.40
CA PRO A 134 6.80 1.73 -8.07
C PRO A 134 7.68 2.23 -9.20
N THR A 135 8.70 2.99 -8.86
CA THR A 135 9.73 3.45 -9.79
C THR A 135 11.04 2.73 -9.57
N GLU A 136 11.25 2.19 -8.37
CA GLU A 136 12.47 1.48 -8.00
C GLU A 136 12.14 0.51 -6.87
N VAL A 137 12.79 -0.63 -6.85
CA VAL A 137 12.77 -1.56 -5.72
C VAL A 137 14.20 -1.94 -5.36
N ARG A 138 14.47 -2.02 -4.07
CA ARG A 138 15.77 -2.43 -3.55
C ARG A 138 15.60 -3.24 -2.28
N GLY A 139 16.61 -4.00 -1.96
CA GLY A 139 16.64 -4.81 -0.76
C GLY A 139 17.40 -6.11 -0.99
N TRP A 140 17.16 -7.06 -0.12
CA TRP A 140 17.79 -8.38 -0.19
C TRP A 140 16.90 -9.43 0.49
N VAL A 141 17.20 -10.66 0.22
CA VAL A 141 16.53 -11.83 0.80
C VAL A 141 17.55 -12.88 1.22
#